data_3f27b66b8001bd194ebba1a43ca929e5
#
_entry.id   3f27b66b8001bd194ebba1a43ca929e5
#
_cell.length_a   1.000
_cell.length_b   1.000
_cell.length_c   1.000
_cell.angle_alpha   90.00
_cell.angle_beta   90.00
_cell.angle_gamma   90.00
#
_symmetry.space_group_name_H-M   'P 1'
#
loop_
_entity.id
_entity.type
_entity.pdbx_description
1 polymer ?
#
loop_
_entity_poly.entity_id
_entity_poly.type
_entity_poly.pdbx_seq_one_letter_code
_entity_poly.pdbx_strand_id
1 'polypeptide(L)'
;MISLRGARLHNLQNIDACFPKNAITVVCGPSGCGKSSLAFDTLHGESKRRYLESLSPFALKVLGGKQYIPLRDASGLIPSIALAPSQGDSPAKENALSIASLDDIFHTLWGSIAKPVCPVCMQEMSFQTREEIISKIALMPEKSRIQCIAPINPNKRTLKELASSFLQQGFSRVLADNKPYSLADLHENDFEKIPKNFEIIVDRIIIREGIRTRISEAIDACLKLTHHKIEIDCESERITYSTLPICKNGHASETFHVPEAKDFSPYSHNGSCATCKGTGFSEDESICETCNGLRLKPYLLNTTTKFGNYKDIICKNFSDFSFTVHKLFEKVPAHLKRTQEALFERLQAIQNLGISYLSPSRSGRSLSGGELQRLRLVAAVTGYLDGMLFCLDEPAAGLHSDDAIKLFSVLESIKNRGNTLVLMEHHPEIISRADWIVEMGEGAGKNGGKVLFQGPLKDFLRQENSPTRNWLLRLNESKNSQNKISVQSKNLEVNNFSKFGILPISAKFPLEHFSVITGPSGSGKSTLLFEHLIPEFQKGTYASLGLKKINVLSTGSFQGNKRSTIASAIQISSPLRELFASLPESKLRGYSAKKFATHTPGG
;
A
#
# COMPACT_ATOMS: atom_id res chain seq x y z
N MET A 1 20.91 -25.87 -13.66
CA MET A 1 21.03 -26.39 -12.32
C MET A 1 21.80 -25.40 -11.48
N ILE A 2 21.28 -25.05 -10.28
CA ILE A 2 22.02 -24.33 -9.24
C ILE A 2 22.46 -25.41 -8.25
N SER A 3 23.72 -25.39 -7.81
CA SER A 3 24.27 -26.41 -6.89
C SER A 3 24.98 -25.72 -5.73
N LEU A 4 24.66 -26.15 -4.50
CA LEU A 4 25.34 -25.79 -3.28
C LEU A 4 26.06 -27.03 -2.76
N ARG A 5 27.33 -26.92 -2.34
CA ARG A 5 28.11 -28.02 -1.80
C ARG A 5 28.69 -27.67 -0.44
N GLY A 6 28.52 -28.57 0.52
CA GLY A 6 29.09 -28.45 1.84
C GLY A 6 28.54 -27.29 2.65
N ALA A 7 27.23 -26.99 2.57
CA ALA A 7 26.60 -25.93 3.33
C ALA A 7 26.54 -26.25 4.81
N ARG A 8 26.96 -25.29 5.69
CA ARG A 8 27.13 -25.47 7.13
C ARG A 8 26.55 -24.34 7.96
N LEU A 9 25.72 -23.50 7.36
CA LEU A 9 25.16 -22.34 8.06
C LEU A 9 24.10 -22.80 9.08
N HIS A 10 24.11 -22.21 10.27
CA HIS A 10 23.22 -22.52 11.39
C HIS A 10 23.24 -24.02 11.75
N ASN A 11 22.11 -24.72 11.53
CA ASN A 11 21.99 -26.16 11.84
C ASN A 11 22.31 -27.08 10.64
N LEU A 12 22.71 -26.55 9.49
CA LEU A 12 23.04 -27.35 8.31
C LEU A 12 24.27 -28.22 8.53
N GLN A 13 24.16 -29.50 8.23
CA GLN A 13 25.18 -30.51 8.52
C GLN A 13 26.03 -30.86 7.30
N ASN A 14 26.76 -29.87 6.72
CA ASN A 14 27.63 -30.07 5.56
C ASN A 14 26.90 -30.70 4.37
N ILE A 15 25.75 -30.14 4.03
CA ILE A 15 24.86 -30.70 3.02
C ILE A 15 25.16 -30.21 1.60
N ASP A 16 24.83 -31.06 0.63
CA ASP A 16 24.79 -30.73 -0.78
C ASP A 16 23.34 -30.63 -1.25
N ALA A 17 22.99 -29.55 -1.97
CA ALA A 17 21.64 -29.33 -2.48
C ALA A 17 21.66 -28.79 -3.91
N CYS A 18 20.70 -29.26 -4.73
CA CYS A 18 20.58 -28.89 -6.13
C CYS A 18 19.16 -28.34 -6.42
N PHE A 19 19.12 -27.28 -7.24
CA PHE A 19 17.89 -26.61 -7.65
C PHE A 19 17.87 -26.44 -9.18
N PRO A 20 16.93 -27.06 -9.91
CA PRO A 20 16.80 -26.86 -11.34
C PRO A 20 16.44 -25.41 -11.67
N LYS A 21 17.06 -24.85 -12.71
CA LYS A 21 16.66 -23.53 -13.23
C LYS A 21 15.33 -23.64 -13.99
N ASN A 22 14.59 -22.55 -14.05
CA ASN A 22 13.27 -22.45 -14.70
C ASN A 22 12.29 -23.51 -14.19
N ALA A 23 12.30 -23.75 -12.87
CA ALA A 23 11.47 -24.73 -12.20
C ALA A 23 10.98 -24.19 -10.85
N ILE A 24 9.91 -24.78 -10.35
CA ILE A 24 9.42 -24.57 -9.00
C ILE A 24 9.94 -25.70 -8.12
N THR A 25 10.89 -25.37 -7.24
CA THR A 25 11.41 -26.28 -6.21
C THR A 25 10.71 -26.01 -4.88
N VAL A 26 10.20 -27.05 -4.25
CA VAL A 26 9.66 -26.95 -2.89
C VAL A 26 10.64 -27.58 -1.90
N VAL A 27 11.07 -26.80 -0.91
CA VAL A 27 11.84 -27.24 0.24
C VAL A 27 10.87 -27.54 1.38
N CYS A 28 10.69 -28.81 1.72
CA CYS A 28 9.74 -29.29 2.72
C CYS A 28 10.45 -29.96 3.90
N GLY A 29 9.70 -30.29 4.95
CA GLY A 29 10.20 -30.97 6.16
C GLY A 29 9.69 -30.31 7.45
N PRO A 30 9.97 -30.91 8.63
CA PRO A 30 9.51 -30.41 9.92
C PRO A 30 9.95 -28.98 10.23
N SER A 31 9.23 -28.29 11.13
CA SER A 31 9.65 -26.96 11.57
C SER A 31 11.01 -27.04 12.29
N GLY A 32 11.92 -26.09 12.01
CA GLY A 32 13.27 -26.08 12.61
C GLY A 32 14.27 -27.07 12.00
N CYS A 33 13.94 -27.80 10.92
CA CYS A 33 14.87 -28.72 10.26
C CYS A 33 15.92 -28.02 9.35
N GLY A 34 15.87 -26.68 9.18
CA GLY A 34 16.86 -25.92 8.41
C GLY A 34 16.41 -25.44 7.03
N LYS A 35 15.12 -25.47 6.70
CA LYS A 35 14.58 -24.97 5.40
C LYS A 35 14.99 -23.54 5.12
N SER A 36 14.74 -22.63 6.06
CA SER A 36 15.08 -21.21 5.91
C SER A 36 16.61 -21.02 5.85
N SER A 37 17.38 -21.78 6.64
CA SER A 37 18.84 -21.74 6.58
C SER A 37 19.38 -22.17 5.21
N LEU A 38 18.74 -23.14 4.53
CA LEU A 38 19.13 -23.56 3.19
C LEU A 38 18.71 -22.56 2.13
N ALA A 39 17.42 -22.18 2.10
CA ALA A 39 16.86 -21.39 0.99
C ALA A 39 17.15 -19.89 1.13
N PHE A 40 16.98 -19.29 2.32
CA PHE A 40 17.20 -17.84 2.52
C PHE A 40 18.64 -17.52 2.88
N ASP A 41 19.13 -18.10 3.98
CA ASP A 41 20.42 -17.70 4.53
C ASP A 41 21.57 -18.17 3.64
N THR A 42 21.45 -19.36 3.04
CA THR A 42 22.54 -19.94 2.20
C THR A 42 22.33 -19.61 0.72
N LEU A 43 21.25 -20.09 0.08
CA LEU A 43 21.06 -19.98 -1.36
C LEU A 43 20.86 -18.52 -1.80
N HIS A 44 19.86 -17.84 -1.22
CA HIS A 44 19.61 -16.41 -1.51
C HIS A 44 20.79 -15.55 -1.05
N GLY A 45 21.30 -15.77 0.18
CA GLY A 45 22.40 -15.01 0.72
C GLY A 45 23.64 -15.04 -0.17
N GLU A 46 24.06 -16.23 -0.64
CA GLU A 46 25.23 -16.40 -1.53
C GLU A 46 24.96 -15.83 -2.94
N SER A 47 23.74 -16.02 -3.47
CA SER A 47 23.35 -15.43 -4.77
C SER A 47 23.40 -13.91 -4.70
N LYS A 48 22.85 -13.30 -3.64
CA LYS A 48 22.89 -11.85 -3.41
C LYS A 48 24.33 -11.36 -3.24
N ARG A 49 25.14 -12.05 -2.43
CA ARG A 49 26.54 -11.68 -2.18
C ARG A 49 27.33 -11.60 -3.48
N ARG A 50 27.30 -12.67 -4.31
CA ARG A 50 28.05 -12.71 -5.59
C ARG A 50 27.53 -11.68 -6.58
N TYR A 51 26.22 -11.45 -6.64
CA TYR A 51 25.65 -10.43 -7.50
C TYR A 51 26.14 -9.03 -7.10
N LEU A 52 26.10 -8.69 -5.80
CA LEU A 52 26.57 -7.40 -5.30
C LEU A 52 28.08 -7.21 -5.50
N GLU A 53 28.89 -8.27 -5.37
CA GLU A 53 30.33 -8.24 -5.66
C GLU A 53 30.61 -7.92 -7.13
N SER A 54 29.73 -8.32 -8.05
CA SER A 54 29.89 -8.04 -9.48
C SER A 54 29.54 -6.58 -9.86
N LEU A 55 28.80 -5.84 -9.02
CA LEU A 55 28.36 -4.47 -9.30
C LEU A 55 29.42 -3.44 -8.93
N SER A 56 29.74 -3.27 -7.68
CA SER A 56 30.81 -2.39 -7.21
C SER A 56 31.10 -2.55 -5.71
N PRO A 57 32.33 -2.19 -5.24
CA PRO A 57 32.64 -2.16 -3.82
C PRO A 57 31.81 -1.15 -3.02
N PHE A 58 31.29 -0.10 -3.66
CA PHE A 58 30.41 0.89 -3.03
C PHE A 58 29.01 0.27 -2.78
N ALA A 59 28.46 -0.46 -3.74
CA ALA A 59 27.18 -1.15 -3.56
C ALA A 59 27.22 -2.13 -2.38
N LEU A 60 28.33 -2.83 -2.18
CA LEU A 60 28.53 -3.72 -1.04
C LEU A 60 28.48 -2.99 0.33
N LYS A 61 29.01 -1.76 0.40
CA LYS A 61 28.99 -0.96 1.64
C LYS A 61 27.59 -0.44 1.96
N VAL A 62 26.82 -0.05 0.95
CA VAL A 62 25.50 0.60 1.11
C VAL A 62 24.40 -0.45 1.30
N LEU A 63 24.43 -1.57 0.57
CA LEU A 63 23.37 -2.58 0.55
C LEU A 63 23.56 -3.75 1.53
N GLY A 64 24.56 -3.69 2.37
CA GLY A 64 24.81 -4.67 3.43
C GLY A 64 26.12 -5.43 3.23
N GLY A 65 26.94 -5.40 4.27
CA GLY A 65 28.32 -5.89 4.27
C GLY A 65 28.51 -7.35 3.86
N LYS A 66 29.76 -7.75 3.72
CA LYS A 66 30.20 -9.11 3.40
C LYS A 66 29.80 -10.10 4.52
N GLN A 67 28.63 -10.70 4.40
CA GLN A 67 28.28 -11.83 5.24
C GLN A 67 28.93 -13.08 4.63
N TYR A 68 29.92 -13.63 5.32
CA TYR A 68 30.52 -14.89 4.93
C TYR A 68 29.51 -16.03 5.13
N ILE A 69 29.27 -16.81 4.10
CA ILE A 69 28.39 -17.98 4.15
C ILE A 69 29.26 -19.23 4.13
N PRO A 70 29.25 -20.05 5.20
CA PRO A 70 30.09 -21.23 5.29
C PRO A 70 29.59 -22.34 4.37
N LEU A 71 30.13 -22.38 3.16
CA LEU A 71 29.89 -23.44 2.16
C LEU A 71 31.21 -23.77 1.43
N ARG A 72 31.33 -24.98 0.92
CA ARG A 72 32.52 -25.42 0.19
C ARG A 72 32.56 -24.86 -1.23
N ASP A 73 31.43 -24.92 -1.94
CA ASP A 73 31.29 -24.41 -3.30
C ASP A 73 29.82 -24.12 -3.64
N ALA A 74 29.63 -23.18 -4.56
CA ALA A 74 28.33 -22.88 -5.17
C ALA A 74 28.48 -22.55 -6.64
N SER A 75 27.67 -23.17 -7.50
CA SER A 75 27.69 -22.99 -8.94
C SER A 75 26.32 -22.74 -9.52
N GLY A 76 26.28 -22.09 -10.69
CA GLY A 76 25.05 -21.81 -11.42
C GLY A 76 24.15 -20.74 -10.79
N LEU A 77 24.63 -20.02 -9.77
CA LEU A 77 23.89 -18.96 -9.09
C LEU A 77 23.46 -17.86 -10.07
N ILE A 78 22.30 -17.30 -9.82
CA ILE A 78 21.68 -16.19 -10.55
C ILE A 78 21.22 -15.12 -9.54
N PRO A 79 20.99 -13.86 -9.96
CA PRO A 79 20.48 -12.82 -9.07
C PRO A 79 19.21 -13.28 -8.38
N SER A 80 19.04 -12.94 -7.10
CA SER A 80 17.95 -13.47 -6.29
C SER A 80 17.15 -12.42 -5.53
N ILE A 81 15.86 -12.67 -5.41
CA ILE A 81 14.90 -11.91 -4.61
C ILE A 81 14.32 -12.83 -3.55
N ALA A 82 14.28 -12.37 -2.30
CA ALA A 82 13.70 -13.09 -1.20
C ALA A 82 12.44 -12.38 -0.70
N LEU A 83 11.34 -13.14 -0.56
CA LEU A 83 10.09 -12.67 0.00
C LEU A 83 9.78 -13.53 1.23
N ALA A 84 10.17 -13.04 2.40
CA ALA A 84 9.84 -13.64 3.68
C ALA A 84 8.66 -12.92 4.34
N PRO A 85 7.87 -13.60 5.20
CA PRO A 85 6.96 -12.91 6.09
C PRO A 85 7.80 -11.94 6.94
N SER A 86 7.54 -10.64 6.83
CA SER A 86 8.30 -9.67 7.62
C SER A 86 7.96 -9.85 9.09
N GLN A 87 8.92 -10.31 9.87
CA GLN A 87 8.86 -10.17 11.32
C GLN A 87 9.19 -8.72 11.66
N GLY A 88 8.15 -7.92 11.91
CA GLY A 88 8.30 -6.74 12.76
C GLY A 88 8.22 -5.35 12.16
N ASP A 89 8.58 -5.05 10.93
CA ASP A 89 8.57 -3.67 10.44
C ASP A 89 7.88 -3.53 9.07
N SER A 90 6.54 -3.54 9.08
CA SER A 90 5.84 -2.84 8.00
C SER A 90 6.09 -1.35 8.22
N PRO A 91 6.68 -0.63 7.26
CA PRO A 91 6.90 0.79 7.41
C PRO A 91 5.59 1.49 7.77
N ALA A 92 5.61 2.33 8.79
CA ALA A 92 4.42 2.98 9.32
C ALA A 92 3.64 3.77 8.25
N LYS A 93 4.34 4.15 7.19
CA LYS A 93 3.79 4.93 6.07
C LYS A 93 3.27 4.11 4.90
N GLU A 94 3.42 2.77 4.90
CA GLU A 94 2.94 1.93 3.80
C GLU A 94 1.48 1.48 3.99
N ASN A 95 0.76 1.37 2.88
CA ASN A 95 -0.57 0.79 2.77
C ASN A 95 -0.58 -0.33 1.72
N ALA A 96 -1.70 -1.02 1.56
CA ALA A 96 -1.80 -2.12 0.63
C ALA A 96 -1.53 -1.70 -0.84
N LEU A 97 -1.88 -0.47 -1.22
CA LEU A 97 -1.60 0.09 -2.55
C LEU A 97 -0.09 0.20 -2.82
N SER A 98 0.66 0.80 -1.86
CA SER A 98 2.11 0.99 -1.98
C SER A 98 2.88 -0.32 -1.88
N ILE A 99 2.46 -1.23 -0.98
CA ILE A 99 3.08 -2.55 -0.85
C ILE A 99 2.96 -3.37 -2.14
N ALA A 100 1.82 -3.25 -2.84
CA ALA A 100 1.62 -3.87 -4.15
C ALA A 100 2.30 -3.09 -5.30
N SER A 101 3.05 -2.01 -5.00
CA SER A 101 3.69 -1.12 -5.97
C SER A 101 2.72 -0.56 -7.02
N LEU A 102 1.48 -0.29 -6.61
CA LEU A 102 0.43 0.29 -7.46
C LEU A 102 0.36 1.81 -7.33
N ASP A 103 0.91 2.38 -6.27
CA ASP A 103 0.77 3.78 -5.90
C ASP A 103 1.29 4.73 -6.98
N ASP A 104 2.55 4.62 -7.41
CA ASP A 104 3.13 5.49 -8.43
C ASP A 104 2.36 5.41 -9.77
N ILE A 105 1.96 4.21 -10.15
CA ILE A 105 1.21 3.95 -11.38
C ILE A 105 -0.18 4.58 -11.30
N PHE A 106 -0.91 4.33 -10.21
CA PHE A 106 -2.24 4.86 -9.99
C PHE A 106 -2.21 6.38 -9.85
N HIS A 107 -1.25 6.93 -9.09
CA HIS A 107 -1.13 8.38 -8.90
C HIS A 107 -0.77 9.11 -10.19
N THR A 108 0.05 8.51 -11.06
CA THR A 108 0.35 9.07 -12.38
C THR A 108 -0.91 9.18 -13.24
N LEU A 109 -1.72 8.12 -13.28
CA LEU A 109 -2.98 8.13 -14.01
C LEU A 109 -4.02 9.04 -13.34
N TRP A 110 -4.12 9.00 -12.01
CA TRP A 110 -5.05 9.84 -11.25
C TRP A 110 -4.76 11.33 -11.47
N GLY A 111 -3.50 11.74 -11.36
CA GLY A 111 -3.06 13.13 -11.57
C GLY A 111 -3.37 13.65 -12.97
N SER A 112 -3.49 12.76 -13.97
CA SER A 112 -3.82 13.16 -15.35
C SER A 112 -5.31 13.49 -15.59
N ILE A 113 -6.20 13.03 -14.70
CA ILE A 113 -7.67 13.16 -14.89
C ILE A 113 -8.39 13.85 -13.74
N ALA A 114 -7.80 13.80 -12.55
CA ALA A 114 -8.45 14.32 -11.34
C ALA A 114 -8.46 15.85 -11.33
N LYS A 115 -9.59 16.41 -10.94
CA LYS A 115 -9.73 17.86 -10.74
C LYS A 115 -9.29 18.21 -9.32
N PRO A 116 -8.48 19.24 -9.15
CA PRO A 116 -8.11 19.74 -7.82
C PRO A 116 -9.32 20.35 -7.11
N VAL A 117 -9.29 20.36 -5.79
CA VAL A 117 -10.28 21.03 -4.96
C VAL A 117 -9.64 22.13 -4.12
N CYS A 118 -10.40 23.16 -3.85
CA CYS A 118 -9.98 24.29 -3.06
C CYS A 118 -9.69 23.87 -1.61
N PRO A 119 -8.50 24.16 -1.07
CA PRO A 119 -8.18 23.80 0.32
C PRO A 119 -9.00 24.56 1.37
N VAL A 120 -9.66 25.65 0.98
CA VAL A 120 -10.48 26.51 1.87
C VAL A 120 -11.94 26.03 1.91
N CYS A 121 -12.58 25.85 0.76
CA CYS A 121 -14.02 25.54 0.67
C CYS A 121 -14.34 24.16 0.08
N MET A 122 -13.32 23.36 -0.25
CA MET A 122 -13.44 21.99 -0.80
C MET A 122 -14.27 21.87 -2.09
N GLN A 123 -14.51 22.96 -2.81
CA GLN A 123 -15.16 22.93 -4.12
C GLN A 123 -14.15 22.67 -5.24
N GLU A 124 -14.62 22.10 -6.35
CA GLU A 124 -13.77 21.92 -7.53
C GLU A 124 -13.12 23.22 -7.96
N MET A 125 -11.86 23.13 -8.33
CA MET A 125 -11.11 24.22 -8.93
C MET A 125 -10.96 23.97 -10.44
N SER A 126 -11.02 25.03 -11.20
CA SER A 126 -10.77 24.99 -12.62
C SER A 126 -9.60 25.89 -12.97
N PHE A 127 -8.80 25.48 -13.92
CA PHE A 127 -7.74 26.29 -14.51
C PHE A 127 -7.61 25.91 -15.98
N GLN A 128 -7.00 26.79 -16.75
CA GLN A 128 -6.77 26.54 -18.18
C GLN A 128 -5.38 27.07 -18.53
N THR A 129 -4.73 26.37 -19.43
CA THR A 129 -3.49 26.89 -19.99
C THR A 129 -3.78 28.12 -20.85
N ARG A 130 -2.80 29.00 -20.99
CA ARG A 130 -2.88 30.16 -21.87
C ARG A 130 -3.38 29.79 -23.27
N GLU A 131 -2.85 28.72 -23.86
CA GLU A 131 -3.21 28.24 -25.18
C GLU A 131 -4.66 27.71 -25.26
N GLU A 132 -5.14 27.08 -24.22
CA GLU A 132 -6.56 26.65 -24.13
C GLU A 132 -7.50 27.85 -24.06
N ILE A 133 -7.14 28.90 -23.30
CA ILE A 133 -7.92 30.13 -23.21
C ILE A 133 -8.01 30.77 -24.61
N ILE A 134 -6.86 30.95 -25.31
CA ILE A 134 -6.79 31.48 -26.66
C ILE A 134 -7.67 30.67 -27.62
N SER A 135 -7.55 29.35 -27.57
CA SER A 135 -8.29 28.45 -28.46
C SER A 135 -9.80 28.50 -28.20
N LYS A 136 -10.23 28.53 -26.93
CA LYS A 136 -11.67 28.67 -26.59
C LYS A 136 -12.27 29.99 -27.07
N ILE A 137 -11.54 31.08 -26.90
CA ILE A 137 -12.00 32.40 -27.37
C ILE A 137 -12.04 32.45 -28.90
N ALA A 138 -11.05 31.87 -29.58
CA ALA A 138 -11.00 31.84 -31.05
C ALA A 138 -12.10 30.97 -31.67
N LEU A 139 -12.67 30.01 -30.93
CA LEU A 139 -13.79 29.15 -31.34
C LEU A 139 -15.18 29.76 -31.06
N MET A 140 -15.24 30.95 -30.46
CA MET A 140 -16.52 31.65 -30.29
C MET A 140 -17.17 32.00 -31.66
N PRO A 141 -18.50 32.15 -31.70
CA PRO A 141 -19.20 32.44 -32.96
C PRO A 141 -18.62 33.67 -33.70
N GLU A 142 -18.52 33.59 -35.02
CA GLU A 142 -18.09 34.72 -35.84
C GLU A 142 -18.98 35.95 -35.62
N LYS A 143 -18.36 37.12 -35.69
CA LYS A 143 -18.96 38.44 -35.45
C LYS A 143 -19.35 38.72 -33.99
N SER A 144 -19.11 37.80 -33.06
CA SER A 144 -19.27 38.07 -31.62
C SER A 144 -18.36 39.21 -31.20
N ARG A 145 -18.89 40.14 -30.41
CA ARG A 145 -18.15 41.25 -29.81
C ARG A 145 -17.75 40.86 -28.40
N ILE A 146 -16.47 40.85 -28.14
CA ILE A 146 -15.94 40.52 -26.82
C ILE A 146 -15.11 41.66 -26.25
N GLN A 147 -15.10 41.77 -24.94
CA GLN A 147 -14.17 42.65 -24.19
C GLN A 147 -13.26 41.79 -23.33
N CYS A 148 -11.96 41.99 -23.50
CA CYS A 148 -10.95 41.37 -22.62
C CYS A 148 -10.74 42.28 -21.42
N ILE A 149 -11.02 41.77 -20.23
CA ILE A 149 -11.06 42.53 -18.99
C ILE A 149 -10.05 41.95 -17.98
N ALA A 150 -9.27 42.83 -17.38
CA ALA A 150 -8.35 42.51 -16.30
C ALA A 150 -8.89 43.02 -14.96
N PRO A 151 -9.40 42.16 -14.08
CA PRO A 151 -9.86 42.56 -12.74
C PRO A 151 -8.66 42.90 -11.83
N ILE A 152 -8.63 44.12 -11.31
CA ILE A 152 -7.55 44.63 -10.49
C ILE A 152 -8.03 44.81 -9.05
N ASN A 153 -7.24 44.36 -8.11
CA ASN A 153 -7.50 44.63 -6.69
C ASN A 153 -7.18 46.11 -6.38
N PRO A 154 -8.12 46.90 -5.91
CA PRO A 154 -7.90 48.31 -5.63
C PRO A 154 -6.86 48.57 -4.54
N ASN A 155 -6.59 47.64 -3.63
CA ASN A 155 -5.61 47.77 -2.53
C ASN A 155 -5.72 49.08 -1.73
N LYS A 156 -6.96 49.50 -1.45
CA LYS A 156 -7.30 50.77 -0.74
C LYS A 156 -6.91 52.06 -1.49
N ARG A 157 -6.55 51.99 -2.77
CA ARG A 157 -6.25 53.17 -3.61
C ARG A 157 -7.52 53.83 -4.09
N THR A 158 -7.49 55.13 -4.24
CA THR A 158 -8.60 55.93 -4.80
C THR A 158 -8.70 55.77 -6.28
N LEU A 159 -9.90 56.11 -6.87
CA LEU A 159 -10.12 56.06 -8.33
C LEU A 159 -9.07 56.90 -9.07
N LYS A 160 -8.70 58.08 -8.54
CA LYS A 160 -7.70 58.98 -9.14
C LYS A 160 -6.31 58.33 -9.17
N GLU A 161 -5.89 57.73 -8.06
CA GLU A 161 -4.58 57.07 -7.99
C GLU A 161 -4.49 55.87 -8.94
N LEU A 162 -5.57 55.07 -9.03
CA LEU A 162 -5.64 53.94 -9.96
C LEU A 162 -5.62 54.45 -11.41
N ALA A 163 -6.43 55.47 -11.73
CA ALA A 163 -6.49 56.06 -13.08
C ALA A 163 -5.11 56.57 -13.51
N SER A 164 -4.38 57.32 -12.65
CA SER A 164 -3.05 57.84 -12.94
C SER A 164 -2.07 56.68 -13.28
N SER A 165 -2.11 55.63 -12.52
CA SER A 165 -1.20 54.48 -12.67
C SER A 165 -1.43 53.73 -14.00
N PHE A 166 -2.69 53.58 -14.46
CA PHE A 166 -2.99 52.82 -15.65
C PHE A 166 -2.97 53.66 -16.92
N LEU A 167 -3.25 54.97 -16.84
CA LEU A 167 -3.04 55.90 -17.98
C LEU A 167 -1.57 55.90 -18.43
N GLN A 168 -0.62 55.92 -17.50
CA GLN A 168 0.81 55.81 -17.81
C GLN A 168 1.21 54.50 -18.51
N GLN A 169 0.42 53.45 -18.32
CA GLN A 169 0.63 52.17 -18.97
C GLN A 169 -0.11 52.04 -20.32
N GLY A 170 -0.79 53.13 -20.76
CA GLY A 170 -1.44 53.20 -22.06
C GLY A 170 -2.89 52.69 -22.10
N PHE A 171 -3.50 52.35 -20.98
CA PHE A 171 -4.91 51.98 -20.92
C PHE A 171 -5.79 53.25 -20.92
N SER A 172 -7.00 53.13 -21.49
CA SER A 172 -7.91 54.27 -21.63
C SER A 172 -9.28 54.07 -20.99
N ARG A 173 -9.70 52.84 -20.73
CA ARG A 173 -11.05 52.50 -20.28
C ARG A 173 -11.06 51.54 -19.10
N VAL A 174 -12.00 51.76 -18.18
CA VAL A 174 -12.17 50.98 -16.98
C VAL A 174 -13.64 50.78 -16.65
N LEU A 175 -13.94 49.70 -15.96
CA LEU A 175 -15.18 49.48 -15.22
C LEU A 175 -14.88 49.68 -13.73
N ALA A 176 -15.52 50.63 -13.10
CA ALA A 176 -15.46 50.85 -11.68
C ALA A 176 -16.85 50.65 -11.06
N ASP A 177 -17.00 49.71 -10.16
CA ASP A 177 -18.30 49.28 -9.58
C ASP A 177 -19.34 49.00 -10.69
N ASN A 178 -18.93 48.30 -11.75
CA ASN A 178 -19.70 47.95 -12.97
C ASN A 178 -20.15 49.15 -13.84
N LYS A 179 -19.61 50.34 -13.63
CA LYS A 179 -19.87 51.50 -14.48
C LYS A 179 -18.67 51.80 -15.35
N PRO A 180 -18.86 52.04 -16.66
CA PRO A 180 -17.76 52.39 -17.55
C PRO A 180 -17.31 53.83 -17.34
N TYR A 181 -16.00 54.03 -17.29
CA TYR A 181 -15.35 55.34 -17.20
C TYR A 181 -14.19 55.42 -18.20
N SER A 182 -13.91 56.63 -18.64
CA SER A 182 -12.61 56.96 -19.22
C SER A 182 -11.60 57.14 -18.09
N LEU A 183 -10.41 56.57 -18.24
CA LEU A 183 -9.33 56.81 -17.24
C LEU A 183 -8.88 58.26 -17.22
N ALA A 184 -8.97 58.99 -18.33
CA ALA A 184 -8.70 60.41 -18.41
C ALA A 184 -9.67 61.22 -17.53
N ASP A 185 -10.98 60.93 -17.66
CA ASP A 185 -12.00 61.65 -16.88
C ASP A 185 -11.86 61.37 -15.36
N LEU A 186 -11.45 60.17 -14.98
CA LEU A 186 -11.19 59.82 -13.59
C LEU A 186 -9.90 60.45 -13.04
N HIS A 187 -8.94 60.76 -13.91
CA HIS A 187 -7.71 61.40 -13.54
C HIS A 187 -7.92 62.92 -13.39
N GLU A 188 -8.67 63.55 -14.25
CA GLU A 188 -8.95 64.99 -14.26
C GLU A 188 -9.90 65.43 -13.13
N ASN A 189 -10.84 64.58 -12.74
CA ASN A 189 -11.80 64.85 -11.67
C ASN A 189 -11.36 64.25 -10.33
N ASP A 190 -11.67 64.97 -9.25
CA ASP A 190 -11.29 64.53 -7.86
C ASP A 190 -12.23 63.43 -7.34
N PHE A 191 -12.04 62.22 -7.85
CA PHE A 191 -12.71 61.03 -7.35
C PHE A 191 -11.92 60.39 -6.20
N GLU A 192 -12.16 60.81 -4.99
CA GLU A 192 -11.53 60.25 -3.77
C GLU A 192 -12.15 58.90 -3.34
N LYS A 193 -13.20 58.44 -4.04
CA LYS A 193 -13.87 57.18 -3.74
C LYS A 193 -12.95 56.00 -4.01
N ILE A 194 -12.89 55.08 -3.06
CA ILE A 194 -12.28 53.75 -3.22
C ILE A 194 -13.32 52.80 -3.84
N PRO A 195 -13.09 52.27 -5.04
CA PRO A 195 -14.04 51.36 -5.66
C PRO A 195 -14.00 49.99 -4.98
N LYS A 196 -15.14 49.29 -4.95
CA LYS A 196 -15.17 47.87 -4.52
C LYS A 196 -14.58 46.97 -5.61
N ASN A 197 -14.93 47.24 -6.86
CA ASN A 197 -14.44 46.52 -8.04
C ASN A 197 -13.78 47.52 -9.00
N PHE A 198 -12.60 47.17 -9.49
CA PHE A 198 -11.88 47.96 -10.48
C PHE A 198 -11.31 47.05 -11.56
N GLU A 199 -11.71 47.27 -12.84
CA GLU A 199 -11.44 46.33 -13.92
C GLU A 199 -11.01 47.10 -15.16
N ILE A 200 -9.83 46.77 -15.69
CA ILE A 200 -9.29 47.40 -16.89
C ILE A 200 -9.85 46.71 -18.14
N ILE A 201 -10.44 47.44 -19.05
CA ILE A 201 -10.80 46.94 -20.39
C ILE A 201 -9.53 47.01 -21.23
N VAL A 202 -8.89 45.85 -21.44
CA VAL A 202 -7.61 45.72 -22.14
C VAL A 202 -7.81 45.83 -23.66
N ASP A 203 -8.78 45.14 -24.24
CA ASP A 203 -9.10 45.20 -25.67
C ASP A 203 -10.57 44.87 -25.93
N ARG A 204 -11.07 45.35 -27.09
CA ARG A 204 -12.40 45.04 -27.65
C ARG A 204 -12.21 44.38 -28.98
N ILE A 205 -12.60 43.13 -29.10
CA ILE A 205 -12.32 42.29 -30.25
C ILE A 205 -13.62 41.81 -30.89
N ILE A 206 -13.66 41.79 -32.20
CA ILE A 206 -14.74 41.13 -32.98
C ILE A 206 -14.15 39.83 -33.52
N ILE A 207 -14.75 38.69 -33.19
CA ILE A 207 -14.29 37.37 -33.62
C ILE A 207 -14.43 37.25 -35.14
N ARG A 208 -13.33 36.93 -35.81
CA ARG A 208 -13.23 36.71 -37.26
C ARG A 208 -12.06 35.75 -37.54
N GLU A 209 -12.01 35.21 -38.73
CA GLU A 209 -10.89 34.39 -39.19
C GLU A 209 -9.56 35.13 -39.08
N GLY A 210 -8.51 34.47 -38.64
CA GLY A 210 -7.16 35.05 -38.46
C GLY A 210 -6.94 35.92 -37.21
N ILE A 211 -7.93 36.07 -36.31
CA ILE A 211 -7.86 36.95 -35.13
C ILE A 211 -6.99 36.42 -33.99
N ARG A 212 -6.46 35.18 -34.09
CA ARG A 212 -5.77 34.47 -33.00
C ARG A 212 -4.58 35.27 -32.41
N THR A 213 -3.81 35.97 -33.23
CA THR A 213 -2.68 36.78 -32.78
C THR A 213 -3.15 37.91 -31.87
N ARG A 214 -4.20 38.65 -32.24
CA ARG A 214 -4.74 39.74 -31.44
C ARG A 214 -5.36 39.24 -30.12
N ILE A 215 -6.03 38.09 -30.14
CA ILE A 215 -6.53 37.44 -28.93
C ILE A 215 -5.35 37.10 -28.01
N SER A 216 -4.26 36.53 -28.55
CA SER A 216 -3.05 36.22 -27.81
C SER A 216 -2.44 37.46 -27.13
N GLU A 217 -2.30 38.57 -27.84
CA GLU A 217 -1.76 39.84 -27.32
C GLU A 217 -2.64 40.41 -26.21
N ALA A 218 -3.97 40.38 -26.38
CA ALA A 218 -4.91 40.86 -25.36
C ALA A 218 -4.87 40.01 -24.09
N ILE A 219 -4.77 38.68 -24.23
CA ILE A 219 -4.64 37.77 -23.10
C ILE A 219 -3.33 38.00 -22.38
N ASP A 220 -2.21 38.14 -23.09
CA ASP A 220 -0.91 38.44 -22.52
C ASP A 220 -0.91 39.76 -21.75
N ALA A 221 -1.58 40.77 -22.27
CA ALA A 221 -1.74 42.04 -21.57
C ALA A 221 -2.60 41.91 -20.30
N CYS A 222 -3.70 41.15 -20.36
CA CYS A 222 -4.49 40.83 -19.16
C CYS A 222 -3.68 40.09 -18.11
N LEU A 223 -2.93 39.04 -18.49
CA LEU A 223 -2.12 38.25 -17.58
C LEU A 223 -0.96 39.03 -16.94
N LYS A 224 -0.39 40.01 -17.67
CA LYS A 224 0.62 40.93 -17.09
C LYS A 224 0.03 41.78 -15.97
N LEU A 225 -1.23 42.13 -16.02
CA LEU A 225 -1.90 42.96 -15.01
C LEU A 225 -2.40 42.14 -13.81
N THR A 226 -2.92 40.95 -14.07
CA THR A 226 -3.64 40.13 -13.06
C THR A 226 -2.87 38.93 -12.59
N HIS A 227 -1.78 38.57 -13.28
CA HIS A 227 -0.94 37.36 -13.10
C HIS A 227 -1.66 36.05 -13.45
N HIS A 228 -2.98 35.92 -13.26
CA HIS A 228 -3.65 34.64 -13.46
C HIS A 228 -5.12 34.71 -13.93
N LYS A 229 -5.81 35.82 -13.72
CA LYS A 229 -7.26 35.91 -13.93
C LYS A 229 -7.58 36.80 -15.12
N ILE A 230 -8.49 36.36 -16.00
CA ILE A 230 -8.99 37.11 -17.16
C ILE A 230 -10.49 36.95 -17.17
N GLU A 231 -11.18 38.04 -17.51
CA GLU A 231 -12.63 37.99 -17.76
C GLU A 231 -12.92 38.38 -19.19
N ILE A 232 -13.75 37.62 -19.85
CA ILE A 232 -14.24 37.89 -21.21
C ILE A 232 -15.72 38.23 -21.08
N ASP A 233 -16.05 39.45 -21.44
CA ASP A 233 -17.41 39.92 -21.46
C ASP A 233 -17.93 39.82 -22.90
N CYS A 234 -18.95 39.00 -23.11
CA CYS A 234 -19.69 38.84 -24.35
C CYS A 234 -21.06 39.47 -24.12
N GLU A 235 -21.72 39.95 -25.19
CA GLU A 235 -23.03 40.62 -25.11
C GLU A 235 -24.08 39.84 -24.30
N SER A 236 -23.93 38.53 -24.13
CA SER A 236 -24.86 37.64 -23.42
C SER A 236 -24.36 37.07 -22.11
N GLU A 237 -23.04 36.98 -21.89
CA GLU A 237 -22.45 36.28 -20.76
C GLU A 237 -21.05 36.82 -20.46
N ARG A 238 -20.70 36.80 -19.15
CA ARG A 238 -19.36 37.12 -18.68
C ARG A 238 -18.66 35.83 -18.21
N ILE A 239 -17.58 35.49 -18.88
CA ILE A 239 -16.82 34.23 -18.63
C ILE A 239 -15.49 34.55 -17.96
N THR A 240 -15.23 33.92 -16.82
CA THR A 240 -13.95 34.04 -16.13
C THR A 240 -13.02 32.88 -16.52
N TYR A 241 -11.81 33.21 -16.94
CA TYR A 241 -10.72 32.29 -17.20
C TYR A 241 -9.61 32.52 -16.18
N SER A 242 -8.90 31.46 -15.84
CA SER A 242 -7.73 31.56 -14.92
C SER A 242 -6.65 30.57 -15.32
N THR A 243 -5.41 31.02 -15.30
CA THR A 243 -4.23 30.19 -15.49
C THR A 243 -3.78 29.51 -14.19
N LEU A 244 -4.27 29.97 -13.03
CA LEU A 244 -4.14 29.31 -11.74
C LEU A 244 -5.47 28.67 -11.35
N PRO A 245 -5.45 27.59 -10.56
CA PRO A 245 -6.66 26.99 -10.02
C PRO A 245 -7.49 28.01 -9.23
N ILE A 246 -8.73 28.20 -9.62
CA ILE A 246 -9.70 29.05 -8.95
C ILE A 246 -11.00 28.29 -8.72
N CYS A 247 -11.58 28.39 -7.53
CA CYS A 247 -12.89 27.80 -7.24
C CYS A 247 -14.04 28.79 -7.55
N LYS A 248 -15.27 28.27 -7.56
CA LYS A 248 -16.48 29.10 -7.82
C LYS A 248 -16.66 30.25 -6.81
N ASN A 249 -16.11 30.10 -5.60
CA ASN A 249 -16.16 31.15 -4.56
C ASN A 249 -15.02 32.20 -4.72
N GLY A 250 -14.25 32.13 -5.81
CA GLY A 250 -13.18 33.09 -6.08
C GLY A 250 -11.90 32.89 -5.26
N HIS A 251 -11.78 31.82 -4.47
CA HIS A 251 -10.53 31.52 -3.79
C HIS A 251 -9.52 31.10 -4.85
N ALA A 252 -8.61 31.99 -5.16
CA ALA A 252 -7.39 31.72 -5.93
C ALA A 252 -6.22 31.90 -5.00
N SER A 253 -5.21 31.06 -5.10
CA SER A 253 -3.98 31.19 -4.31
C SER A 253 -2.80 31.07 -5.25
N GLU A 254 -1.96 32.08 -5.30
CA GLU A 254 -0.67 32.02 -5.99
C GLU A 254 0.25 30.95 -5.36
N THR A 255 -0.01 30.58 -4.10
CA THR A 255 0.70 29.53 -3.37
C THR A 255 0.05 28.15 -3.49
N PHE A 256 -1.09 28.04 -4.19
CA PHE A 256 -1.76 26.75 -4.39
C PHE A 256 -0.98 25.91 -5.39
N HIS A 257 -0.39 24.84 -4.88
CA HIS A 257 0.26 23.84 -5.71
C HIS A 257 -0.79 22.90 -6.32
N VAL A 258 -0.83 22.87 -7.66
CA VAL A 258 -1.68 21.90 -8.39
C VAL A 258 -1.17 20.50 -8.07
N PRO A 259 -2.03 19.58 -7.57
CA PRO A 259 -1.60 18.24 -7.20
C PRO A 259 -0.96 17.48 -8.37
N GLU A 260 0.29 17.08 -8.19
CA GLU A 260 1.01 16.19 -9.10
C GLU A 260 0.99 14.76 -8.55
N ALA A 261 1.30 13.76 -9.39
CA ALA A 261 1.38 12.36 -8.98
C ALA A 261 2.23 12.14 -7.72
N LYS A 262 3.40 12.80 -7.63
CA LYS A 262 4.31 12.73 -6.49
C LYS A 262 3.72 13.22 -5.16
N ASP A 263 2.70 14.08 -5.19
CA ASP A 263 2.10 14.65 -3.99
C ASP A 263 1.18 13.64 -3.27
N PHE A 264 0.69 12.63 -3.97
CA PHE A 264 -0.12 11.55 -3.38
C PHE A 264 0.71 10.54 -2.56
N SER A 265 1.98 10.84 -2.31
CA SER A 265 2.87 10.03 -1.47
C SER A 265 2.88 10.54 -0.01
N PRO A 266 2.78 9.64 1.00
CA PRO A 266 2.92 10.01 2.41
C PRO A 266 4.35 10.46 2.78
N TYR A 267 5.30 10.34 1.86
CA TYR A 267 6.68 10.82 1.99
C TYR A 267 6.88 12.20 1.37
N SER A 268 5.95 12.69 0.56
CA SER A 268 6.02 14.01 -0.07
C SER A 268 5.77 15.11 0.96
N HIS A 269 6.59 16.15 0.94
CA HIS A 269 6.39 17.34 1.78
C HIS A 269 5.05 18.05 1.47
N ASN A 270 4.67 18.09 0.20
CA ASN A 270 3.43 18.74 -0.23
C ASN A 270 2.20 17.90 0.09
N GLY A 271 2.33 16.57 0.07
CA GLY A 271 1.22 15.63 0.17
C GLY A 271 0.95 15.05 1.55
N SER A 272 1.99 14.87 2.34
CA SER A 272 1.91 14.26 3.66
C SER A 272 0.97 15.02 4.60
N CYS A 273 0.11 14.34 5.32
CA CYS A 273 -0.73 14.94 6.36
C CYS A 273 0.14 15.68 7.40
N ALA A 274 -0.18 16.94 7.64
CA ALA A 274 0.62 17.79 8.54
C ALA A 274 0.59 17.30 10.00
N THR A 275 -0.54 16.74 10.46
CA THR A 275 -0.75 16.29 11.84
C THR A 275 0.03 15.01 12.14
N CYS A 276 -0.14 13.97 11.34
CA CYS A 276 0.51 12.67 11.59
C CYS A 276 1.81 12.46 10.78
N LYS A 277 2.25 13.45 10.02
CA LYS A 277 3.47 13.39 9.18
C LYS A 277 3.50 12.17 8.25
N GLY A 278 2.32 11.76 7.77
CA GLY A 278 2.16 10.65 6.84
C GLY A 278 2.10 9.25 7.46
N THR A 279 2.04 9.11 8.79
CA THR A 279 1.90 7.80 9.45
C THR A 279 0.48 7.28 9.43
N GLY A 280 -0.52 8.17 9.42
CA GLY A 280 -1.94 7.85 9.56
C GLY A 280 -2.41 7.67 11.02
N PHE A 281 -1.49 7.76 11.98
CA PHE A 281 -1.75 7.58 13.41
C PHE A 281 -1.22 8.75 14.21
N SER A 282 -1.84 9.03 15.33
CA SER A 282 -1.39 9.98 16.35
C SER A 282 -0.27 9.37 17.20
N GLU A 283 0.32 10.14 18.12
CA GLU A 283 1.38 9.66 19.00
C GLU A 283 0.91 8.58 20.00
N ASP A 284 -0.37 8.58 20.35
CA ASP A 284 -1.05 7.58 21.18
C ASP A 284 -1.53 6.33 20.41
N GLU A 285 -1.07 6.16 19.17
CA GLU A 285 -1.43 5.07 18.25
C GLU A 285 -2.92 5.05 17.81
N SER A 286 -3.70 6.08 18.12
CA SER A 286 -5.05 6.25 17.59
C SER A 286 -5.02 6.69 16.12
N ILE A 287 -6.14 6.50 15.41
CA ILE A 287 -6.27 6.95 14.01
C ILE A 287 -6.22 8.48 13.96
N CYS A 288 -5.39 9.05 13.09
CA CYS A 288 -5.29 10.49 12.92
C CYS A 288 -6.61 11.09 12.44
N GLU A 289 -7.23 11.98 13.23
CA GLU A 289 -8.51 12.60 12.94
C GLU A 289 -8.49 13.47 11.67
N THR A 290 -7.38 14.16 11.39
CA THR A 290 -7.24 15.05 10.22
C THR A 290 -7.34 14.31 8.89
N CYS A 291 -6.68 13.16 8.76
CA CYS A 291 -6.65 12.40 7.52
C CYS A 291 -7.44 11.07 7.60
N ASN A 292 -8.05 10.75 8.74
CA ASN A 292 -8.75 9.48 8.99
C ASN A 292 -7.92 8.25 8.61
N GLY A 293 -6.63 8.26 8.96
CA GLY A 293 -5.70 7.17 8.65
C GLY A 293 -5.18 7.14 7.20
N LEU A 294 -5.63 8.05 6.32
CA LEU A 294 -5.28 8.05 4.90
C LEU A 294 -3.95 8.73 4.57
N ARG A 295 -3.27 9.31 5.55
CA ARG A 295 -1.87 9.80 5.48
C ARG A 295 -1.62 11.08 4.67
N LEU A 296 -2.57 11.51 3.84
CA LEU A 296 -2.46 12.65 2.93
C LEU A 296 -3.22 13.87 3.46
N LYS A 297 -2.85 15.05 2.96
CA LYS A 297 -3.58 16.29 3.25
C LYS A 297 -5.02 16.23 2.73
N PRO A 298 -6.00 16.86 3.42
CA PRO A 298 -7.42 16.78 3.05
C PRO A 298 -7.74 17.22 1.62
N TYR A 299 -7.07 18.23 1.08
CA TYR A 299 -7.33 18.68 -0.29
C TYR A 299 -6.95 17.64 -1.35
N LEU A 300 -5.92 16.82 -1.11
CA LEU A 300 -5.56 15.71 -2.01
C LEU A 300 -6.58 14.58 -1.93
N LEU A 301 -7.04 14.25 -0.73
CA LEU A 301 -8.05 13.22 -0.50
C LEU A 301 -9.38 13.55 -1.16
N ASN A 302 -9.67 14.84 -1.35
CA ASN A 302 -10.89 15.32 -1.98
C ASN A 302 -10.74 15.64 -3.48
N THR A 303 -9.55 15.48 -4.08
CA THR A 303 -9.43 15.54 -5.56
C THR A 303 -10.45 14.63 -6.20
N THR A 304 -11.15 15.10 -7.23
CA THR A 304 -12.39 14.47 -7.70
C THR A 304 -12.35 14.10 -9.17
N THR A 305 -13.13 13.10 -9.50
CA THR A 305 -13.41 12.63 -10.87
C THR A 305 -14.91 12.40 -11.03
N LYS A 306 -15.36 12.07 -12.24
CA LYS A 306 -16.77 11.70 -12.47
C LYS A 306 -17.27 10.47 -11.70
N PHE A 307 -16.37 9.68 -11.08
CA PHE A 307 -16.71 8.47 -10.32
C PHE A 307 -16.49 8.63 -8.81
N GLY A 308 -16.20 9.81 -8.33
CA GLY A 308 -15.97 10.12 -6.93
C GLY A 308 -14.61 10.74 -6.65
N ASN A 309 -14.35 10.99 -5.38
CA ASN A 309 -13.08 11.56 -4.94
C ASN A 309 -12.03 10.47 -4.64
N TYR A 310 -10.77 10.88 -4.49
CA TYR A 310 -9.66 9.97 -4.22
C TYR A 310 -9.91 9.09 -2.99
N LYS A 311 -10.36 9.70 -1.88
CA LYS A 311 -10.66 9.01 -0.62
C LYS A 311 -11.67 7.89 -0.82
N ASP A 312 -12.80 8.17 -1.47
CA ASP A 312 -13.86 7.19 -1.66
C ASP A 312 -13.41 6.01 -2.53
N ILE A 313 -12.54 6.27 -3.50
CA ILE A 313 -12.03 5.24 -4.41
C ILE A 313 -11.02 4.34 -3.71
N ILE A 314 -10.05 4.88 -2.97
CA ILE A 314 -9.02 4.04 -2.30
C ILE A 314 -9.53 3.31 -1.06
N CYS A 315 -10.66 3.73 -0.49
CA CYS A 315 -11.28 3.03 0.64
C CYS A 315 -12.15 1.84 0.23
N LYS A 316 -12.46 1.67 -1.06
CA LYS A 316 -13.12 0.46 -1.58
C LYS A 316 -12.20 -0.76 -1.41
N ASN A 317 -12.76 -1.97 -1.45
CA ASN A 317 -11.93 -3.16 -1.62
C ASN A 317 -11.31 -3.21 -3.02
N PHE A 318 -10.24 -3.99 -3.21
CA PHE A 318 -9.57 -4.07 -4.52
C PHE A 318 -10.47 -4.55 -5.66
N SER A 319 -11.52 -5.34 -5.38
CA SER A 319 -12.49 -5.75 -6.40
C SER A 319 -13.25 -4.55 -6.94
N ASP A 320 -13.88 -3.75 -6.06
CA ASP A 320 -14.64 -2.56 -6.44
C ASP A 320 -13.73 -1.43 -6.92
N PHE A 321 -12.51 -1.32 -6.35
CA PHE A 321 -11.47 -0.42 -6.82
C PHE A 321 -11.10 -0.73 -8.27
N SER A 322 -10.81 -2.00 -8.58
CA SER A 322 -10.47 -2.45 -9.92
C SER A 322 -11.57 -2.10 -10.93
N PHE A 323 -12.83 -2.42 -10.61
CA PHE A 323 -13.96 -2.07 -11.46
C PHE A 323 -14.07 -0.55 -11.71
N THR A 324 -13.88 0.26 -10.68
CA THR A 324 -13.93 1.73 -10.79
C THR A 324 -12.76 2.25 -11.64
N VAL A 325 -11.56 1.73 -11.40
CA VAL A 325 -10.32 2.12 -12.08
C VAL A 325 -10.35 1.74 -13.57
N HIS A 326 -10.87 0.57 -13.92
CA HIS A 326 -11.07 0.18 -15.33
C HIS A 326 -11.98 1.17 -16.07
N LYS A 327 -13.08 1.63 -15.45
CA LYS A 327 -13.98 2.63 -16.04
C LYS A 327 -13.36 4.04 -16.10
N LEU A 328 -12.58 4.41 -15.07
CA LEU A 328 -11.90 5.71 -15.02
C LEU A 328 -10.88 5.86 -16.14
N PHE A 329 -10.09 4.82 -16.36
CA PHE A 329 -8.94 4.82 -17.28
C PHE A 329 -9.22 4.06 -18.58
N GLU A 330 -10.49 3.88 -18.95
CA GLU A 330 -10.86 3.25 -20.24
C GLU A 330 -10.22 3.97 -21.43
N LYS A 331 -10.14 5.29 -21.37
CA LYS A 331 -9.50 6.13 -22.38
C LYS A 331 -8.44 7.00 -21.73
N VAL A 332 -7.18 6.73 -22.06
CA VAL A 332 -6.03 7.52 -21.62
C VAL A 332 -5.23 8.03 -22.82
N PRO A 333 -4.50 9.14 -22.68
CA PRO A 333 -3.56 9.60 -23.69
C PRO A 333 -2.54 8.52 -24.08
N ALA A 334 -2.07 8.54 -25.33
CA ALA A 334 -1.17 7.50 -25.87
C ALA A 334 0.11 7.28 -25.01
N HIS A 335 0.66 8.35 -24.45
CA HIS A 335 1.86 8.27 -23.60
C HIS A 335 1.62 7.58 -22.25
N LEU A 336 0.37 7.46 -21.76
CA LEU A 336 0.00 6.79 -20.52
C LEU A 336 -0.49 5.36 -20.72
N LYS A 337 -0.58 4.88 -21.95
CA LYS A 337 -1.15 3.56 -22.24
C LYS A 337 -0.39 2.40 -21.56
N ARG A 338 0.95 2.43 -21.57
CA ARG A 338 1.77 1.44 -20.86
C ARG A 338 1.54 1.46 -19.34
N THR A 339 1.38 2.65 -18.78
CA THR A 339 1.07 2.83 -17.34
C THR A 339 -0.30 2.24 -16.99
N GLN A 340 -1.28 2.44 -17.85
CA GLN A 340 -2.63 1.85 -17.73
C GLN A 340 -2.56 0.31 -17.77
N GLU A 341 -1.88 -0.25 -18.76
CA GLU A 341 -1.71 -1.70 -18.91
C GLU A 341 -1.04 -2.31 -17.67
N ALA A 342 0.04 -1.70 -17.19
CA ALA A 342 0.73 -2.13 -15.97
C ALA A 342 -0.16 -2.07 -14.71
N LEU A 343 -1.06 -1.07 -14.61
CA LEU A 343 -2.04 -0.99 -13.52
C LEU A 343 -3.02 -2.17 -13.58
N PHE A 344 -3.56 -2.44 -14.76
CA PHE A 344 -4.55 -3.50 -14.95
C PHE A 344 -3.96 -4.90 -14.72
N GLU A 345 -2.72 -5.15 -15.17
CA GLU A 345 -2.00 -6.39 -14.90
C GLU A 345 -1.82 -6.63 -13.40
N ARG A 346 -1.46 -5.60 -12.63
CA ARG A 346 -1.29 -5.71 -11.17
C ARG A 346 -2.62 -5.93 -10.46
N LEU A 347 -3.68 -5.27 -10.88
CA LEU A 347 -5.02 -5.50 -10.34
C LEU A 347 -5.51 -6.94 -10.61
N GLN A 348 -5.22 -7.47 -11.79
CA GLN A 348 -5.51 -8.87 -12.12
C GLN A 348 -4.68 -9.84 -11.25
N ALA A 349 -3.40 -9.53 -10.99
CA ALA A 349 -2.57 -10.32 -10.09
C ALA A 349 -3.12 -10.32 -8.65
N ILE A 350 -3.62 -9.20 -8.13
CA ILE A 350 -4.27 -9.11 -6.82
C ILE A 350 -5.49 -10.03 -6.75
N GLN A 351 -6.29 -10.08 -7.81
CA GLN A 351 -7.46 -10.96 -7.90
C GLN A 351 -7.04 -12.43 -7.90
N ASN A 352 -6.04 -12.79 -8.70
CA ASN A 352 -5.51 -14.15 -8.79
C ASN A 352 -4.86 -14.61 -7.47
N LEU A 353 -4.28 -13.70 -6.69
CA LEU A 353 -3.69 -13.98 -5.38
C LEU A 353 -4.72 -14.07 -4.24
N GLY A 354 -6.01 -13.91 -4.53
CA GLY A 354 -7.09 -14.04 -3.54
C GLY A 354 -7.09 -12.96 -2.44
N ILE A 355 -6.55 -11.76 -2.73
CA ILE A 355 -6.49 -10.65 -1.78
C ILE A 355 -7.32 -9.42 -2.20
N SER A 356 -8.25 -9.60 -3.13
CA SER A 356 -9.13 -8.54 -3.64
C SER A 356 -10.13 -7.99 -2.60
N TYR A 357 -10.33 -8.68 -1.48
CA TYR A 357 -11.14 -8.20 -0.36
C TYR A 357 -10.46 -7.09 0.45
N LEU A 358 -9.14 -6.92 0.35
CA LEU A 358 -8.41 -5.85 1.01
C LEU A 358 -8.74 -4.49 0.38
N SER A 359 -8.66 -3.43 1.20
CA SER A 359 -8.73 -2.06 0.69
C SER A 359 -7.32 -1.55 0.32
N PRO A 360 -7.15 -0.83 -0.81
CA PRO A 360 -5.92 -0.11 -1.14
C PRO A 360 -5.37 0.77 -0.01
N SER A 361 -6.25 1.41 0.75
CA SER A 361 -5.90 2.29 1.87
C SER A 361 -5.48 1.55 3.14
N ARG A 362 -5.68 0.22 3.22
CA ARG A 362 -5.41 -0.57 4.44
C ARG A 362 -3.96 -0.45 4.88
N SER A 363 -3.76 -0.10 6.14
CA SER A 363 -2.42 0.06 6.72
C SER A 363 -1.62 -1.24 6.69
N GLY A 364 -0.34 -1.18 6.29
CA GLY A 364 0.58 -2.31 6.32
C GLY A 364 0.70 -2.96 7.70
N ARG A 365 0.58 -2.17 8.78
CA ARG A 365 0.59 -2.69 10.16
C ARG A 365 -0.60 -3.59 10.49
N SER A 366 -1.72 -3.44 9.80
CA SER A 366 -2.95 -4.22 10.04
C SER A 366 -3.06 -5.46 9.17
N LEU A 367 -2.11 -5.69 8.27
CA LEU A 367 -2.07 -6.85 7.40
C LEU A 367 -1.48 -8.06 8.13
N SER A 368 -2.04 -9.24 7.88
CA SER A 368 -1.42 -10.49 8.28
C SER A 368 -0.13 -10.75 7.47
N GLY A 369 0.78 -11.57 7.99
CA GLY A 369 2.03 -11.91 7.29
C GLY A 369 1.79 -12.46 5.88
N GLY A 370 0.78 -13.33 5.71
CA GLY A 370 0.40 -13.88 4.41
C GLY A 370 -0.19 -12.86 3.45
N GLU A 371 -1.03 -11.91 3.94
CA GLU A 371 -1.55 -10.80 3.12
C GLU A 371 -0.43 -9.88 2.63
N LEU A 372 0.47 -9.51 3.55
CA LEU A 372 1.63 -8.69 3.24
C LEU A 372 2.53 -9.34 2.18
N GLN A 373 2.81 -10.62 2.33
CA GLN A 373 3.64 -11.38 1.39
C GLN A 373 2.99 -11.47 0.01
N ARG A 374 1.68 -11.75 -0.06
CA ARG A 374 0.95 -11.79 -1.33
C ARG A 374 0.89 -10.43 -2.02
N LEU A 375 0.73 -9.32 -1.27
CA LEU A 375 0.83 -7.98 -1.85
C LEU A 375 2.21 -7.70 -2.44
N ARG A 376 3.29 -8.11 -1.76
CA ARG A 376 4.66 -8.00 -2.30
C ARG A 376 4.88 -8.87 -3.54
N LEU A 377 4.21 -10.03 -3.63
CA LEU A 377 4.24 -10.87 -4.82
C LEU A 377 3.65 -10.19 -6.05
N VAL A 378 2.66 -9.30 -5.89
CA VAL A 378 2.07 -8.56 -7.03
C VAL A 378 3.14 -7.87 -7.84
N ALA A 379 4.06 -7.14 -7.20
CA ALA A 379 5.16 -6.46 -7.87
C ALA A 379 6.12 -7.44 -8.58
N ALA A 380 6.39 -8.59 -7.96
CA ALA A 380 7.26 -9.62 -8.52
C ALA A 380 6.65 -10.31 -9.74
N VAL A 381 5.34 -10.59 -9.71
CA VAL A 381 4.59 -11.24 -10.81
C VAL A 381 4.52 -10.35 -12.05
N THR A 382 4.33 -9.05 -11.86
CA THR A 382 4.11 -8.07 -12.94
C THR A 382 5.39 -7.31 -13.32
N GLY A 383 6.50 -7.56 -12.60
CA GLY A 383 7.80 -7.00 -12.94
C GLY A 383 8.38 -7.65 -14.20
N TYR A 384 9.15 -6.87 -14.96
CA TYR A 384 9.88 -7.34 -16.16
C TYR A 384 11.22 -8.01 -15.82
N LEU A 385 11.27 -8.73 -14.68
CA LEU A 385 12.50 -9.40 -14.24
C LEU A 385 12.48 -10.86 -14.71
N ASP A 386 13.33 -11.18 -15.64
CA ASP A 386 13.51 -12.53 -16.18
C ASP A 386 14.88 -13.11 -15.76
N GLY A 387 14.97 -14.44 -15.67
CA GLY A 387 16.20 -15.12 -15.28
C GLY A 387 16.60 -14.96 -13.82
N MET A 388 15.67 -14.60 -12.94
CA MET A 388 15.88 -14.39 -11.50
C MET A 388 15.57 -15.65 -10.68
N LEU A 389 16.18 -15.71 -9.48
CA LEU A 389 15.81 -16.67 -8.44
C LEU A 389 14.88 -16.01 -7.43
N PHE A 390 13.68 -16.55 -7.25
CA PHE A 390 12.74 -16.15 -6.22
C PHE A 390 12.75 -17.15 -5.08
N CYS A 391 13.08 -16.70 -3.86
CA CYS A 391 12.98 -17.48 -2.63
C CYS A 391 11.77 -17.00 -1.83
N LEU A 392 10.79 -17.88 -1.60
CA LEU A 392 9.52 -17.55 -0.94
C LEU A 392 9.35 -18.41 0.31
N ASP A 393 8.97 -17.77 1.44
CA ASP A 393 8.73 -18.45 2.71
C ASP A 393 7.23 -18.58 2.97
N GLU A 394 6.72 -19.81 2.96
CA GLU A 394 5.33 -20.16 3.21
C GLU A 394 4.28 -19.27 2.49
N PRO A 395 4.39 -19.07 1.16
CA PRO A 395 3.48 -18.17 0.45
C PRO A 395 2.01 -18.61 0.51
N ALA A 396 1.73 -19.90 0.79
CA ALA A 396 0.38 -20.43 0.94
C ALA A 396 -0.10 -20.47 2.41
N ALA A 397 0.66 -19.87 3.36
CA ALA A 397 0.28 -19.90 4.76
C ALA A 397 -1.13 -19.33 5.01
N GLY A 398 -1.98 -20.12 5.68
CA GLY A 398 -3.36 -19.75 6.01
C GLY A 398 -4.33 -19.68 4.83
N LEU A 399 -3.94 -20.17 3.65
CA LEU A 399 -4.83 -20.26 2.49
C LEU A 399 -5.74 -21.49 2.57
N HIS A 400 -6.93 -21.34 1.99
CA HIS A 400 -7.78 -22.46 1.62
C HIS A 400 -7.19 -23.16 0.38
N SER A 401 -7.48 -24.46 0.18
CA SER A 401 -6.95 -25.23 -0.95
C SER A 401 -7.21 -24.57 -2.31
N ASP A 402 -8.40 -24.01 -2.54
CA ASP A 402 -8.73 -23.32 -3.79
C ASP A 402 -7.88 -22.07 -4.03
N ASP A 403 -7.60 -21.30 -2.96
CA ASP A 403 -6.77 -20.12 -3.06
C ASP A 403 -5.27 -20.50 -3.23
N ALA A 404 -4.83 -21.61 -2.66
CA ALA A 404 -3.49 -22.15 -2.87
C ALA A 404 -3.28 -22.60 -4.33
N ILE A 405 -4.30 -23.16 -4.97
CA ILE A 405 -4.26 -23.52 -6.39
C ILE A 405 -4.12 -22.27 -7.27
N LYS A 406 -4.88 -21.21 -6.98
CA LYS A 406 -4.75 -19.93 -7.69
C LYS A 406 -3.37 -19.31 -7.50
N LEU A 407 -2.85 -19.32 -6.26
CA LEU A 407 -1.48 -18.88 -5.98
C LEU A 407 -0.48 -19.68 -6.82
N PHE A 408 -0.62 -21.01 -6.91
CA PHE A 408 0.28 -21.85 -7.69
C PHE A 408 0.28 -21.44 -9.17
N SER A 409 -0.87 -21.17 -9.77
CA SER A 409 -0.97 -20.67 -11.16
C SER A 409 -0.20 -19.34 -11.36
N VAL A 410 -0.22 -18.48 -10.35
CA VAL A 410 0.58 -17.24 -10.35
C VAL A 410 2.09 -17.56 -10.32
N LEU A 411 2.52 -18.50 -9.47
CA LEU A 411 3.92 -18.94 -9.40
C LEU A 411 4.38 -19.59 -10.71
N GLU A 412 3.51 -20.35 -11.37
CA GLU A 412 3.78 -20.89 -12.71
C GLU A 412 3.97 -19.79 -13.76
N SER A 413 3.20 -18.70 -13.68
CA SER A 413 3.37 -17.58 -14.60
C SER A 413 4.75 -16.91 -14.43
N ILE A 414 5.26 -16.81 -13.21
CA ILE A 414 6.62 -16.31 -12.94
C ILE A 414 7.67 -17.28 -13.51
N LYS A 415 7.51 -18.58 -13.30
CA LYS A 415 8.39 -19.62 -13.85
C LYS A 415 8.46 -19.54 -15.38
N ASN A 416 7.29 -19.42 -16.04
CA ASN A 416 7.19 -19.42 -17.50
C ASN A 416 7.85 -18.21 -18.17
N ARG A 417 8.17 -17.16 -17.40
CA ARG A 417 9.02 -16.04 -17.84
C ARG A 417 10.53 -16.33 -17.71
N GLY A 418 10.92 -17.57 -17.47
CA GLY A 418 12.33 -17.96 -17.35
C GLY A 418 12.91 -17.78 -15.94
N ASN A 419 12.08 -17.61 -14.93
CA ASN A 419 12.51 -17.48 -13.55
C ASN A 419 12.57 -18.84 -12.83
N THR A 420 13.38 -18.90 -11.78
CA THR A 420 13.53 -20.06 -10.89
C THR A 420 12.90 -19.74 -9.56
N LEU A 421 12.05 -20.63 -9.03
CA LEU A 421 11.40 -20.44 -7.74
C LEU A 421 11.84 -21.51 -6.74
N VAL A 422 12.16 -21.08 -5.53
CA VAL A 422 12.44 -21.97 -4.39
C VAL A 422 11.48 -21.57 -3.26
N LEU A 423 10.54 -22.46 -2.96
CA LEU A 423 9.49 -22.26 -1.97
C LEU A 423 9.81 -23.10 -0.73
N MET A 424 9.80 -22.51 0.45
CA MET A 424 9.69 -23.29 1.66
C MET A 424 8.22 -23.45 1.96
N GLU A 425 7.71 -24.65 1.84
CA GLU A 425 6.27 -24.89 1.92
C GLU A 425 5.94 -26.22 2.58
N HIS A 426 4.74 -26.22 3.17
CA HIS A 426 4.13 -27.42 3.75
C HIS A 426 2.67 -27.62 3.30
N HIS A 427 2.15 -26.73 2.43
CA HIS A 427 0.79 -26.84 1.91
C HIS A 427 0.69 -27.97 0.87
N PRO A 428 -0.24 -28.95 1.04
CA PRO A 428 -0.35 -30.14 0.16
C PRO A 428 -0.49 -29.79 -1.31
N GLU A 429 -1.34 -28.79 -1.61
CA GLU A 429 -1.62 -28.37 -2.99
C GLU A 429 -0.39 -27.79 -3.70
N ILE A 430 0.52 -27.17 -2.97
CA ILE A 430 1.76 -26.63 -3.53
C ILE A 430 2.79 -27.74 -3.72
N ILE A 431 2.99 -28.60 -2.69
CA ILE A 431 3.96 -29.69 -2.76
C ILE A 431 3.62 -30.65 -3.90
N SER A 432 2.34 -31.01 -4.06
CA SER A 432 1.86 -31.95 -5.07
C SER A 432 1.94 -31.45 -6.53
N ARG A 433 2.27 -30.18 -6.75
CA ARG A 433 2.41 -29.56 -8.07
C ARG A 433 3.83 -29.10 -8.37
N ALA A 434 4.77 -29.24 -7.42
CA ALA A 434 6.15 -28.83 -7.61
C ALA A 434 6.88 -29.62 -8.72
N ASP A 435 7.80 -28.98 -9.40
CA ASP A 435 8.67 -29.67 -10.38
C ASP A 435 9.75 -30.49 -9.67
N TRP A 436 10.27 -29.97 -8.53
CA TRP A 436 11.37 -30.55 -7.78
C TRP A 436 11.13 -30.41 -6.27
N ILE A 437 11.48 -31.45 -5.53
CA ILE A 437 11.36 -31.49 -4.07
C ILE A 437 12.75 -31.61 -3.43
N VAL A 438 12.97 -30.83 -2.38
CA VAL A 438 14.09 -31.00 -1.46
C VAL A 438 13.48 -31.22 -0.06
N GLU A 439 13.52 -32.47 0.42
CA GLU A 439 13.03 -32.80 1.77
C GLU A 439 14.16 -32.72 2.79
N MET A 440 13.95 -31.93 3.83
CA MET A 440 14.89 -31.75 4.92
C MET A 440 14.40 -32.44 6.20
N GLY A 441 15.31 -32.96 6.98
CA GLY A 441 14.97 -33.65 8.23
C GLY A 441 16.25 -34.13 8.99
N GLU A 442 16.13 -35.15 9.85
CA GLU A 442 14.91 -35.88 10.23
C GLU A 442 14.05 -35.11 11.23
N GLY A 443 14.66 -34.29 12.09
CA GLY A 443 14.01 -33.54 13.16
C GLY A 443 14.38 -32.06 13.13
N ALA A 444 14.30 -31.40 14.29
CA ALA A 444 14.58 -29.97 14.45
C ALA A 444 15.95 -29.75 15.15
N GLY A 445 16.51 -28.55 14.97
CA GLY A 445 17.74 -28.12 15.62
C GLY A 445 18.92 -29.04 15.30
N LYS A 446 19.58 -29.62 16.32
CA LYS A 446 20.74 -30.49 16.15
C LYS A 446 20.43 -31.81 15.40
N ASN A 447 19.19 -32.27 15.45
CA ASN A 447 18.73 -33.47 14.76
C ASN A 447 18.21 -33.19 13.34
N GLY A 448 18.18 -31.91 12.92
CA GLY A 448 17.83 -31.46 11.57
C GLY A 448 19.08 -31.22 10.72
N GLY A 449 18.95 -30.40 9.71
CA GLY A 449 20.03 -29.90 8.86
C GLY A 449 20.58 -30.91 7.86
N LYS A 450 19.85 -31.99 7.56
CA LYS A 450 20.18 -32.99 6.54
C LYS A 450 19.19 -32.91 5.38
N VAL A 451 19.64 -33.23 4.17
CA VAL A 451 18.78 -33.47 3.02
C VAL A 451 18.44 -34.97 3.00
N LEU A 452 17.17 -35.29 3.17
CA LEU A 452 16.66 -36.66 3.14
C LEU A 452 16.37 -37.12 1.70
N PHE A 453 15.88 -36.20 0.89
CA PHE A 453 15.59 -36.43 -0.51
C PHE A 453 15.80 -35.15 -1.33
N GLN A 454 16.26 -35.29 -2.56
CA GLN A 454 16.21 -34.24 -3.58
C GLN A 454 16.00 -34.87 -4.96
N GLY A 455 14.98 -34.39 -5.69
CA GLY A 455 14.64 -34.96 -6.98
C GLY A 455 13.29 -34.50 -7.52
N PRO A 456 12.91 -34.98 -8.70
CA PRO A 456 11.57 -34.71 -9.26
C PRO A 456 10.47 -35.22 -8.36
N LEU A 457 9.30 -34.57 -8.40
CA LEU A 457 8.12 -34.97 -7.62
C LEU A 457 7.73 -36.45 -7.84
N LYS A 458 7.84 -36.97 -9.06
CA LYS A 458 7.52 -38.38 -9.37
C LYS A 458 8.36 -39.37 -8.57
N ASP A 459 9.65 -39.07 -8.36
CA ASP A 459 10.55 -39.93 -7.61
C ASP A 459 10.35 -39.75 -6.10
N PHE A 460 10.02 -38.53 -5.66
CA PHE A 460 9.64 -38.24 -4.29
C PHE A 460 8.42 -39.07 -3.83
N LEU A 461 7.40 -39.19 -4.64
CA LEU A 461 6.21 -39.95 -4.32
C LEU A 461 6.44 -41.48 -4.17
N ARG A 462 7.61 -41.98 -4.60
CA ARG A 462 8.03 -43.38 -4.44
C ARG A 462 8.84 -43.63 -3.16
N GLN A 463 9.24 -42.56 -2.44
CA GLN A 463 10.08 -42.67 -1.24
C GLN A 463 9.29 -43.15 -0.03
N GLU A 464 9.37 -44.44 0.32
CA GLU A 464 8.60 -45.04 1.43
C GLU A 464 8.95 -44.44 2.80
N ASN A 465 10.18 -44.02 3.01
CA ASN A 465 10.69 -43.48 4.29
C ASN A 465 10.53 -41.95 4.43
N SER A 466 9.85 -41.26 3.51
CA SER A 466 9.63 -39.82 3.59
C SER A 466 8.47 -39.46 4.53
N PRO A 467 8.74 -38.70 5.62
CA PRO A 467 7.68 -38.20 6.50
C PRO A 467 6.65 -37.34 5.78
N THR A 468 7.10 -36.45 4.88
CA THR A 468 6.23 -35.55 4.13
C THR A 468 5.36 -36.30 3.13
N ARG A 469 5.94 -37.26 2.39
CA ARG A 469 5.15 -38.12 1.48
C ARG A 469 4.10 -38.92 2.22
N ASN A 470 4.46 -39.54 3.34
CA ASN A 470 3.52 -40.33 4.14
C ASN A 470 2.38 -39.47 4.69
N TRP A 471 2.67 -38.23 5.06
CA TRP A 471 1.64 -37.27 5.45
C TRP A 471 0.71 -36.90 4.28
N LEU A 472 1.24 -36.61 3.07
CA LEU A 472 0.43 -36.32 1.89
C LEU A 472 -0.52 -37.48 1.53
N LEU A 473 -0.08 -38.72 1.62
CA LEU A 473 -0.92 -39.88 1.33
C LEU A 473 -2.05 -40.04 2.35
N ARG A 474 -1.75 -39.85 3.65
CA ARG A 474 -2.76 -39.93 4.71
C ARG A 474 -3.87 -38.88 4.56
N LEU A 475 -3.58 -37.71 4.04
CA LEU A 475 -4.60 -36.69 3.77
C LEU A 475 -5.64 -37.16 2.74
N ASN A 476 -5.23 -38.00 1.79
CA ASN A 476 -6.13 -38.57 0.79
C ASN A 476 -6.95 -39.76 1.35
N GLU A 477 -6.47 -40.45 2.38
CA GLU A 477 -7.10 -41.63 2.99
C GLU A 477 -8.10 -41.28 4.12
N SER A 478 -7.97 -40.11 4.76
CA SER A 478 -8.71 -39.75 6.00
C SER A 478 -10.18 -39.34 5.76
N LYS A 479 -10.95 -40.12 4.95
CA LYS A 479 -12.36 -39.82 4.65
C LYS A 479 -13.38 -40.30 5.67
N ASN A 480 -13.04 -41.08 6.74
CA ASN A 480 -14.05 -41.75 7.53
C ASN A 480 -13.83 -41.81 9.05
N SER A 481 -13.56 -40.73 9.75
CA SER A 481 -13.79 -40.71 11.19
C SER A 481 -14.95 -39.77 11.56
N GLN A 482 -16.16 -40.32 11.61
CA GLN A 482 -17.31 -39.61 12.16
C GLN A 482 -17.27 -39.66 13.69
N ASN A 483 -16.68 -38.68 14.32
CA ASN A 483 -16.93 -38.42 15.73
C ASN A 483 -18.37 -37.88 15.88
N LYS A 484 -19.29 -38.73 16.35
CA LYS A 484 -20.65 -38.31 16.68
C LYS A 484 -20.63 -37.40 17.89
N ILE A 485 -20.93 -36.12 17.69
CA ILE A 485 -21.16 -35.17 18.79
C ILE A 485 -22.40 -35.63 19.56
N SER A 486 -22.30 -35.80 20.87
CA SER A 486 -23.48 -36.13 21.69
C SER A 486 -24.46 -34.95 21.68
N VAL A 487 -25.72 -35.22 21.44
CA VAL A 487 -26.81 -34.22 21.25
C VAL A 487 -27.10 -33.39 22.54
N GLN A 488 -26.44 -33.68 23.67
CA GLN A 488 -26.72 -33.03 24.96
C GLN A 488 -25.67 -31.97 25.39
N SER A 489 -24.77 -31.55 24.52
CA SER A 489 -23.78 -30.52 24.87
C SER A 489 -24.45 -29.12 24.96
N LYS A 490 -24.11 -28.37 26.00
CA LYS A 490 -24.42 -26.92 26.07
C LYS A 490 -23.71 -26.23 24.90
N ASN A 491 -24.39 -25.31 24.24
CA ASN A 491 -23.84 -24.59 23.09
C ASN A 491 -23.61 -23.12 23.43
N LEU A 492 -22.52 -22.56 22.94
CA LEU A 492 -22.35 -21.14 22.79
C LEU A 492 -22.98 -20.74 21.47
N GLU A 493 -24.01 -19.89 21.51
CA GLU A 493 -24.76 -19.50 20.32
C GLU A 493 -24.45 -18.06 19.90
N VAL A 494 -24.25 -17.89 18.62
CA VAL A 494 -24.16 -16.59 17.94
C VAL A 494 -25.40 -16.46 17.09
N ASN A 495 -26.18 -15.39 17.28
CA ASN A 495 -27.41 -15.14 16.57
C ASN A 495 -27.31 -13.86 15.75
N ASN A 496 -27.55 -13.97 14.45
CA ASN A 496 -27.74 -12.84 13.53
C ASN A 496 -26.59 -11.79 13.57
N PHE A 497 -25.34 -12.25 13.71
CA PHE A 497 -24.17 -11.36 13.68
C PHE A 497 -23.88 -10.85 12.27
N SER A 498 -23.82 -9.53 12.11
CA SER A 498 -23.46 -8.85 10.86
C SER A 498 -22.54 -7.66 11.16
N LYS A 499 -21.37 -7.60 10.53
CA LYS A 499 -20.41 -6.51 10.67
C LYS A 499 -19.50 -6.44 9.43
N PHE A 500 -19.07 -5.24 9.05
CA PHE A 500 -18.14 -5.03 7.93
C PHE A 500 -18.60 -5.65 6.60
N GLY A 501 -19.89 -5.63 6.29
CA GLY A 501 -20.43 -6.19 5.05
C GLY A 501 -20.59 -7.71 5.02
N ILE A 502 -20.35 -8.39 6.16
CA ILE A 502 -20.66 -9.81 6.31
C ILE A 502 -22.17 -9.99 6.41
N LEU A 503 -22.73 -10.89 5.62
CA LEU A 503 -24.14 -11.28 5.72
C LEU A 503 -24.43 -11.82 7.13
N PRO A 504 -25.68 -11.69 7.64
CA PRO A 504 -26.05 -12.18 8.95
C PRO A 504 -25.68 -13.65 9.15
N ILE A 505 -24.84 -13.93 10.16
CA ILE A 505 -24.38 -15.29 10.50
C ILE A 505 -25.01 -15.72 11.81
N SER A 506 -25.53 -16.95 11.85
CA SER A 506 -25.89 -17.65 13.07
C SER A 506 -25.07 -18.93 13.17
N ALA A 507 -24.43 -19.17 14.32
CA ALA A 507 -23.55 -20.31 14.53
C ALA A 507 -23.67 -20.86 15.95
N LYS A 508 -23.46 -22.17 16.13
CA LYS A 508 -23.47 -22.86 17.41
C LYS A 508 -22.11 -23.53 17.64
N PHE A 509 -21.52 -23.27 18.79
CA PHE A 509 -20.25 -23.88 19.20
C PHE A 509 -20.49 -24.77 20.42
N PRO A 510 -20.43 -26.11 20.28
CA PRO A 510 -20.62 -27.02 21.39
C PRO A 510 -19.49 -26.83 22.43
N LEU A 511 -19.87 -26.72 23.71
CA LEU A 511 -18.92 -26.64 24.81
C LEU A 511 -18.24 -28.00 25.03
N GLU A 512 -17.05 -27.99 25.62
CA GLU A 512 -16.24 -29.20 25.90
C GLU A 512 -15.81 -29.95 24.62
N HIS A 513 -15.90 -29.29 23.45
CA HIS A 513 -15.53 -29.84 22.16
C HIS A 513 -14.51 -28.96 21.46
N PHE A 514 -13.76 -29.58 20.55
CA PHE A 514 -12.85 -28.86 19.64
C PHE A 514 -13.66 -28.36 18.42
N SER A 515 -13.86 -27.06 18.32
CA SER A 515 -14.58 -26.43 17.21
C SER A 515 -13.60 -25.74 16.27
N VAL A 516 -13.74 -25.95 14.96
CA VAL A 516 -12.92 -25.34 13.92
C VAL A 516 -13.77 -24.46 13.01
N ILE A 517 -13.36 -23.20 12.84
CA ILE A 517 -13.98 -22.28 11.89
C ILE A 517 -13.14 -22.30 10.61
N THR A 518 -13.71 -22.81 9.52
CA THR A 518 -13.04 -22.92 8.21
C THR A 518 -13.70 -22.03 7.16
N GLY A 519 -13.02 -21.80 6.06
CA GLY A 519 -13.54 -21.06 4.91
C GLY A 519 -12.45 -20.28 4.18
N PRO A 520 -12.75 -19.71 3.00
CA PRO A 520 -11.82 -18.92 2.20
C PRO A 520 -11.26 -17.72 2.95
N SER A 521 -10.15 -17.15 2.46
CA SER A 521 -9.60 -15.90 2.97
C SER A 521 -10.64 -14.77 2.81
N GLY A 522 -10.76 -13.90 3.80
CA GLY A 522 -11.75 -12.81 3.77
C GLY A 522 -13.21 -13.21 4.08
N SER A 523 -13.52 -14.49 4.35
CA SER A 523 -14.89 -14.95 4.67
C SER A 523 -15.43 -14.53 6.04
N GLY A 524 -14.68 -13.72 6.81
CA GLY A 524 -15.12 -13.21 8.11
C GLY A 524 -14.84 -14.09 9.32
N LYS A 525 -14.02 -15.15 9.20
CA LYS A 525 -13.64 -16.03 10.33
C LYS A 525 -13.09 -15.26 11.53
N SER A 526 -12.08 -14.43 11.29
CA SER A 526 -11.46 -13.60 12.32
C SER A 526 -12.42 -12.55 12.88
N THR A 527 -13.26 -11.98 12.04
CA THR A 527 -14.28 -10.99 12.45
C THR A 527 -15.30 -11.62 13.41
N LEU A 528 -15.78 -12.84 13.10
CA LEU A 528 -16.69 -13.56 13.99
C LEU A 528 -16.04 -13.82 15.36
N LEU A 529 -14.77 -14.23 15.38
CA LEU A 529 -14.07 -14.58 16.60
C LEU A 529 -13.69 -13.34 17.41
N PHE A 530 -12.94 -12.39 16.80
CA PHE A 530 -12.33 -11.27 17.52
C PHE A 530 -13.27 -10.07 17.69
N GLU A 531 -14.23 -9.87 16.80
CA GLU A 531 -15.11 -8.71 16.81
C GLU A 531 -16.52 -9.03 17.39
N HIS A 532 -16.82 -10.33 17.62
CA HIS A 532 -18.09 -10.72 18.22
C HIS A 532 -17.90 -11.65 19.43
N LEU A 533 -17.39 -12.87 19.25
CA LEU A 533 -17.33 -13.86 20.33
C LEU A 533 -16.54 -13.38 21.56
N ILE A 534 -15.35 -12.82 21.36
CA ILE A 534 -14.49 -12.35 22.44
C ILE A 534 -15.11 -11.14 23.16
N PRO A 535 -15.56 -10.07 22.45
CA PRO A 535 -16.22 -8.95 23.11
C PRO A 535 -17.50 -9.33 23.84
N GLU A 536 -18.35 -10.20 23.28
CA GLU A 536 -19.57 -10.66 23.92
C GLU A 536 -19.25 -11.49 25.20
N PHE A 537 -18.21 -12.31 25.17
CA PHE A 537 -17.74 -12.98 26.37
C PHE A 537 -17.29 -11.98 27.44
N GLN A 538 -16.56 -10.95 27.08
CA GLN A 538 -16.10 -9.91 28.02
C GLN A 538 -17.26 -9.10 28.62
N LYS A 539 -18.35 -8.91 27.89
CA LYS A 539 -19.59 -8.29 28.38
C LYS A 539 -20.39 -9.19 29.34
N GLY A 540 -20.02 -10.47 29.43
CA GLY A 540 -20.72 -11.44 30.28
C GLY A 540 -21.94 -12.10 29.63
N THR A 541 -22.16 -11.93 28.33
CA THR A 541 -23.28 -12.53 27.58
C THR A 541 -23.36 -14.04 27.78
N TYR A 542 -22.23 -14.70 27.95
CA TYR A 542 -22.11 -16.16 28.11
C TYR A 542 -21.90 -16.63 29.57
N ALA A 543 -22.13 -15.76 30.55
CA ALA A 543 -21.92 -16.10 31.98
C ALA A 543 -22.79 -17.29 32.45
N SER A 544 -24.01 -17.44 31.91
CA SER A 544 -24.93 -18.54 32.23
C SER A 544 -24.40 -19.92 31.82
N LEU A 545 -23.40 -19.97 30.93
CA LEU A 545 -22.77 -21.21 30.46
C LEU A 545 -21.67 -21.72 31.40
N GLY A 546 -21.34 -21.00 32.46
CA GLY A 546 -20.32 -21.37 33.44
C GLY A 546 -18.87 -21.16 32.99
N LEU A 547 -18.66 -20.44 31.87
CA LEU A 547 -17.35 -20.09 31.36
C LEU A 547 -16.70 -18.99 32.22
N LYS A 548 -15.56 -19.29 32.85
CA LYS A 548 -14.89 -18.38 33.79
C LYS A 548 -13.87 -17.45 33.12
N LYS A 549 -13.22 -17.92 32.06
CA LYS A 549 -12.11 -17.19 31.42
C LYS A 549 -12.01 -17.55 29.94
N ILE A 550 -11.68 -16.57 29.13
CA ILE A 550 -11.27 -16.76 27.72
C ILE A 550 -9.77 -16.51 27.60
N ASN A 551 -9.04 -17.44 26.98
CA ASN A 551 -7.64 -17.25 26.63
C ASN A 551 -7.56 -17.07 25.11
N VAL A 552 -7.06 -15.92 24.68
CA VAL A 552 -6.92 -15.59 23.26
C VAL A 552 -5.46 -15.75 22.86
N LEU A 553 -5.21 -16.61 21.88
CA LEU A 553 -3.91 -16.77 21.25
C LEU A 553 -4.00 -16.25 19.81
N SER A 554 -3.19 -15.26 19.49
CA SER A 554 -3.07 -14.72 18.13
C SER A 554 -1.64 -14.86 17.63
N THR A 555 -1.45 -14.90 16.33
CA THR A 555 -0.13 -14.95 15.69
C THR A 555 0.75 -13.73 16.02
N GLY A 556 0.16 -12.61 16.45
CA GLY A 556 0.88 -11.41 16.92
C GLY A 556 1.25 -11.40 18.40
N SER A 557 0.72 -12.32 19.21
CA SER A 557 0.95 -12.34 20.68
C SER A 557 2.40 -12.63 21.09
N PHE A 558 3.23 -13.11 20.18
CA PHE A 558 4.66 -13.34 20.39
C PHE A 558 5.59 -12.34 19.69
N GLN A 559 5.09 -11.20 19.27
CA GLN A 559 5.95 -10.13 18.77
C GLN A 559 6.78 -9.56 19.92
N GLY A 560 7.95 -10.15 20.11
CA GLY A 560 8.95 -9.68 21.05
C GLY A 560 9.71 -8.47 20.50
N ASN A 561 10.07 -7.53 21.37
CA ASN A 561 11.07 -6.51 21.03
C ASN A 561 12.48 -7.17 21.00
N LYS A 562 13.51 -6.42 20.58
CA LYS A 562 14.91 -6.90 20.54
C LYS A 562 15.44 -7.44 21.89
N ARG A 563 14.72 -7.20 22.98
CA ARG A 563 15.06 -7.63 24.35
C ARG A 563 14.23 -8.81 24.83
N SER A 564 13.25 -9.29 24.06
CA SER A 564 12.41 -10.43 24.43
C SER A 564 13.15 -11.75 24.21
N THR A 565 13.10 -12.61 25.21
CA THR A 565 13.61 -14.00 25.15
C THR A 565 12.44 -14.97 25.15
N ILE A 566 12.65 -16.20 24.72
CA ILE A 566 11.65 -17.27 24.81
C ILE A 566 11.17 -17.42 26.27
N ALA A 567 12.09 -17.41 27.23
CA ALA A 567 11.74 -17.50 28.64
C ALA A 567 10.85 -16.36 29.15
N SER A 568 11.00 -15.13 28.60
CA SER A 568 10.10 -14.02 28.92
C SER A 568 8.75 -14.18 28.23
N ALA A 569 8.72 -14.65 26.99
CA ALA A 569 7.48 -14.87 26.24
C ALA A 569 6.57 -15.93 26.88
N ILE A 570 7.14 -17.02 27.39
CA ILE A 570 6.40 -18.07 28.12
C ILE A 570 6.30 -17.80 29.64
N GLN A 571 6.66 -16.59 30.08
CA GLN A 571 6.54 -16.09 31.46
C GLN A 571 7.32 -16.89 32.51
N ILE A 572 8.31 -17.66 32.12
CA ILE A 572 9.18 -18.43 33.06
C ILE A 572 10.28 -17.53 33.67
N SER A 573 10.65 -16.44 33.03
CA SER A 573 11.74 -15.55 33.48
C SER A 573 11.50 -14.97 34.88
N SER A 574 10.27 -14.61 35.24
CA SER A 574 9.95 -13.98 36.53
C SER A 574 10.05 -15.00 37.67
N PRO A 575 9.40 -16.18 37.60
CA PRO A 575 9.59 -17.22 38.61
C PRO A 575 11.04 -17.65 38.79
N LEU A 576 11.84 -17.78 37.72
CA LEU A 576 13.25 -18.10 37.79
C LEU A 576 14.06 -17.03 38.54
N ARG A 577 13.83 -15.76 38.26
CA ARG A 577 14.50 -14.64 38.96
C ARG A 577 14.15 -14.61 40.46
N GLU A 578 12.92 -14.88 40.80
CA GLU A 578 12.47 -14.98 42.19
C GLU A 578 13.12 -16.17 42.89
N LEU A 579 13.20 -17.33 42.20
CA LEU A 579 13.91 -18.51 42.74
C LEU A 579 15.38 -18.19 43.02
N PHE A 580 16.10 -17.59 42.04
CA PHE A 580 17.51 -17.23 42.27
C PHE A 580 17.69 -16.16 43.35
N ALA A 581 16.79 -15.21 43.51
CA ALA A 581 16.80 -14.22 44.58
C ALA A 581 16.54 -14.86 45.97
N SER A 582 15.81 -15.98 46.02
CA SER A 582 15.51 -16.69 47.27
C SER A 582 16.66 -17.54 47.80
N LEU A 583 17.68 -17.81 47.00
CA LEU A 583 18.84 -18.63 47.42
C LEU A 583 19.59 -17.98 48.58
N PRO A 584 20.17 -18.80 49.52
CA PRO A 584 20.91 -18.28 50.69
C PRO A 584 22.02 -17.30 50.33
N GLU A 585 22.82 -17.59 49.31
CA GLU A 585 23.91 -16.71 48.85
C GLU A 585 23.39 -15.39 48.28
N SER A 586 22.26 -15.40 47.57
CA SER A 586 21.64 -14.17 47.02
C SER A 586 21.12 -13.28 48.14
N LYS A 587 20.53 -13.87 49.18
CA LYS A 587 20.06 -13.16 50.38
C LYS A 587 21.23 -12.54 51.15
N LEU A 588 22.33 -13.30 51.36
CA LEU A 588 23.54 -12.79 52.01
C LEU A 588 24.16 -11.59 51.25
N ARG A 589 24.09 -11.59 49.93
CA ARG A 589 24.62 -10.53 49.08
C ARG A 589 23.60 -9.40 48.81
N GLY A 590 22.40 -9.48 49.37
CA GLY A 590 21.33 -8.48 49.16
C GLY A 590 20.82 -8.41 47.72
N TYR A 591 20.87 -9.52 46.96
CA TYR A 591 20.43 -9.56 45.57
C TYR A 591 18.90 -9.70 45.48
N SER A 592 18.26 -8.72 44.81
CA SER A 592 16.85 -8.80 44.47
C SER A 592 16.63 -9.48 43.11
N ALA A 593 15.40 -9.90 42.80
CA ALA A 593 15.03 -10.50 41.51
C ALA A 593 15.45 -9.66 40.30
N LYS A 594 15.60 -8.33 40.46
CA LYS A 594 16.08 -7.41 39.41
C LYS A 594 17.53 -7.66 39.00
N LYS A 595 18.37 -8.15 39.93
CA LYS A 595 19.79 -8.46 39.63
C LYS A 595 19.95 -9.63 38.65
N PHE A 596 18.96 -10.49 38.54
CA PHE A 596 18.95 -11.64 37.65
C PHE A 596 18.23 -11.33 36.29
N ALA A 597 18.07 -10.04 35.96
CA ALA A 597 17.46 -9.64 34.71
C ALA A 597 18.52 -9.17 33.71
N THR A 598 18.52 -9.73 32.50
CA THR A 598 19.49 -9.46 31.42
C THR A 598 19.49 -8.03 30.89
N HIS A 599 18.54 -7.18 31.31
CA HIS A 599 18.33 -5.85 30.75
C HIS A 599 18.32 -4.73 31.79
N THR A 600 18.63 -5.04 33.04
CA THR A 600 18.77 -4.05 34.10
C THR A 600 20.25 -3.71 34.39
N PRO A 601 20.62 -2.45 34.62
CA PRO A 601 21.98 -2.11 35.01
C PRO A 601 22.40 -2.88 36.24
N GLY A 602 23.50 -3.64 36.12
CA GLY A 602 24.03 -4.50 37.21
C GLY A 602 23.34 -5.86 37.35
N GLY A 603 22.61 -6.29 36.31
CA GLY A 603 22.08 -7.65 36.19
C GLY A 603 22.78 -8.46 35.12
#